data_8a005261d5e9efbe831ee1e2e2481c78
#
_entry.id   8a005261d5e9efbe831ee1e2e2481c78
#
_cell.length_a   1.000
_cell.length_b   1.000
_cell.length_c   1.000
_cell.angle_alpha   90.00
_cell.angle_beta   90.00
_cell.angle_gamma   90.00
#
_symmetry.space_group_name_H-M   'P 1'
#
loop_
_entity.id
_entity.type
_entity.pdbx_description
1 polymer ?
#
loop_
_entity_poly.entity_id
_entity_poly.type
_entity_poly.pdbx_seq_one_letter_code
_entity_poly.pdbx_strand_id
1 'polypeptide(L)'
;MKRYIGSYDGIRVIALFGVVFYHIIPSVFKSGYLGVVTFFVMAGYLTINQTIHAEKKDNRTSELIKKIKNKFFKLYPPLIFMIFLVSLFIFFFFKAHFGTISSDIKTSLLSIYNYAQISMGGSYFENTGRLAPFTHLWALSLEIQVYIFMFIFFYGNYEPSLKKSWLSIFAGLTILSYGLSRYLLFKGAGLSRVYYGTGTRLYSFLLGGMAALLSENKKEATAKTLDEFLIFILIFISVGSFFIFNINEFVFNYVFPLYSILIAVLMVLLRRSEGGQAKILSSKPFSLISKRSYHIYLWHFPVIALQEKMMANTIVSKGYFYLIFFASCIVLSEISYRLISKLSRISFKQNRALTIILISFLIFFNIPYQAISDKSQEKQELDEMKSSILENERIQKEEIAKKKQEDEIAKNREIESYQETEFSQSYYNAIESIEWVNSLDDSLYLDSDLYTKYRHIKGVLIGDSMASMSYHTLFTYMPDFTFDSDHSREMAGALEAYTPYMDQDTGDYLILLLGTNGDVLHEDIDKVRDAAKDKKIILSTIVLPYKESEETRNASIRSYAELHDDVYLSDWYGASKDRPELFFDDKIHTGERGAKIMSQLIMKKIIEIETSY
;
A
#
# COMPACT_ATOMS: atom_id res chain seq x y z
N MET A 1 30.57 -7.68 -29.30
CA MET A 1 30.85 -7.50 -27.87
C MET A 1 29.74 -6.71 -27.21
N LYS A 2 29.11 -7.19 -26.14
CA LYS A 2 28.13 -6.42 -25.36
C LYS A 2 28.86 -5.26 -24.67
N ARG A 3 28.72 -4.02 -25.17
CA ARG A 3 29.31 -2.85 -24.49
C ARG A 3 28.57 -2.64 -23.17
N TYR A 4 29.24 -2.85 -22.04
CA TYR A 4 28.76 -2.50 -20.72
C TYR A 4 28.68 -0.97 -20.61
N ILE A 5 27.52 -0.45 -20.19
CA ILE A 5 27.29 0.98 -20.06
C ILE A 5 27.38 1.32 -18.57
N GLY A 6 28.56 1.80 -18.14
CA GLY A 6 28.85 2.05 -16.72
C GLY A 6 27.92 3.08 -16.08
N SER A 7 27.46 4.09 -16.83
CA SER A 7 26.57 5.14 -16.33
C SER A 7 25.22 4.63 -15.83
N TYR A 8 24.77 3.46 -16.31
CA TYR A 8 23.54 2.83 -15.79
C TYR A 8 23.69 2.30 -14.37
N ASP A 9 24.91 2.07 -13.89
CA ASP A 9 25.16 1.75 -12.49
C ASP A 9 24.75 2.90 -11.58
N GLY A 10 25.07 4.15 -11.97
CA GLY A 10 24.69 5.34 -11.23
C GLY A 10 23.17 5.52 -11.15
N ILE A 11 22.46 5.35 -12.27
CA ILE A 11 20.99 5.46 -12.29
C ILE A 11 20.36 4.39 -11.39
N ARG A 12 20.88 3.15 -11.43
CA ARG A 12 20.42 2.08 -10.55
C ARG A 12 20.59 2.40 -9.06
N VAL A 13 21.72 3.00 -8.70
CA VAL A 13 22.03 3.41 -7.33
C VAL A 13 21.11 4.55 -6.87
N ILE A 14 20.89 5.56 -7.72
CA ILE A 14 19.95 6.66 -7.44
C ILE A 14 18.54 6.12 -7.20
N ALA A 15 18.06 5.23 -8.08
CA ALA A 15 16.76 4.61 -7.93
C ALA A 15 16.64 3.78 -6.64
N LEU A 16 17.68 3.01 -6.31
CA LEU A 16 17.74 2.22 -5.07
C LEU A 16 17.65 3.12 -3.84
N PHE A 17 18.40 4.21 -3.80
CA PHE A 17 18.35 5.16 -2.69
C PHE A 17 16.98 5.81 -2.55
N GLY A 18 16.35 6.21 -3.67
CA GLY A 18 14.97 6.70 -3.63
C GLY A 18 14.04 5.72 -2.93
N VAL A 19 14.05 4.44 -3.32
CA VAL A 19 13.20 3.40 -2.72
C VAL A 19 13.53 3.17 -1.25
N VAL A 20 14.80 3.03 -0.89
CA VAL A 20 15.22 2.74 0.49
C VAL A 20 14.85 3.91 1.42
N PHE A 21 15.15 5.15 1.02
CA PHE A 21 14.85 6.32 1.84
C PHE A 21 13.34 6.61 1.93
N TYR A 22 12.56 6.27 0.90
CA TYR A 22 11.09 6.32 0.99
C TYR A 22 10.53 5.48 2.15
N HIS A 23 11.11 4.30 2.39
CA HIS A 23 10.67 3.43 3.49
C HIS A 23 11.20 3.86 4.87
N ILE A 24 12.32 4.58 4.92
CA ILE A 24 12.95 4.97 6.19
C ILE A 24 12.50 6.35 6.65
N ILE A 25 12.39 7.30 5.71
CA ILE A 25 12.08 8.72 5.97
C ILE A 25 11.04 9.19 4.95
N PRO A 26 9.79 8.65 4.98
CA PRO A 26 8.76 9.00 4.01
C PRO A 26 8.36 10.48 4.07
N SER A 27 8.49 11.13 5.22
CA SER A 27 8.24 12.57 5.39
C SER A 27 9.15 13.45 4.53
N VAL A 28 10.38 12.99 4.23
CA VAL A 28 11.34 13.72 3.37
C VAL A 28 11.29 13.18 1.93
N PHE A 29 11.39 11.86 1.77
CA PHE A 29 11.39 11.20 0.46
C PHE A 29 10.00 10.79 0.03
N LYS A 30 9.07 11.75 -0.03
CA LYS A 30 7.63 11.54 -0.28
C LYS A 30 7.33 10.72 -1.53
N SER A 31 8.16 10.82 -2.57
CA SER A 31 7.99 10.14 -3.85
C SER A 31 9.14 9.19 -4.21
N GLY A 32 9.90 8.68 -3.22
CA GLY A 32 10.99 7.74 -3.49
C GLY A 32 10.54 6.43 -4.17
N TYR A 33 9.23 6.10 -4.12
CA TYR A 33 8.62 5.02 -4.91
C TYR A 33 8.82 5.18 -6.43
N LEU A 34 9.15 6.39 -6.94
CA LEU A 34 9.55 6.60 -8.33
C LEU A 34 10.82 5.83 -8.71
N GLY A 35 11.65 5.45 -7.74
CA GLY A 35 12.77 4.55 -7.96
C GLY A 35 12.34 3.20 -8.53
N VAL A 36 11.16 2.68 -8.16
CA VAL A 36 10.59 1.45 -8.73
C VAL A 36 10.26 1.64 -10.22
N VAL A 37 9.73 2.80 -10.59
CA VAL A 37 9.47 3.15 -12.01
C VAL A 37 10.78 3.15 -12.81
N THR A 38 11.85 3.71 -12.22
CA THR A 38 13.19 3.67 -12.83
C THR A 38 13.65 2.24 -13.06
N PHE A 39 13.48 1.33 -12.09
CA PHE A 39 13.83 -0.09 -12.27
C PHE A 39 13.02 -0.74 -13.38
N PHE A 40 11.73 -0.45 -13.51
CA PHE A 40 10.90 -1.00 -14.57
C PHE A 40 11.35 -0.54 -15.95
N VAL A 41 11.61 0.75 -16.15
CA VAL A 41 12.15 1.29 -17.42
C VAL A 41 13.51 0.66 -17.73
N MET A 42 14.40 0.57 -16.74
CA MET A 42 15.73 -0.06 -16.92
C MET A 42 15.60 -1.54 -17.26
N ALA A 43 14.69 -2.27 -16.63
CA ALA A 43 14.45 -3.68 -16.89
C ALA A 43 13.99 -3.91 -18.33
N GLY A 44 13.04 -3.09 -18.82
CA GLY A 44 12.60 -3.10 -20.20
C GLY A 44 13.72 -2.80 -21.17
N TYR A 45 14.45 -1.70 -20.94
CA TYR A 45 15.59 -1.31 -21.77
C TYR A 45 16.65 -2.42 -21.88
N LEU A 46 17.11 -2.93 -20.74
CA LEU A 46 18.19 -3.92 -20.69
C LEU A 46 17.77 -5.26 -21.33
N THR A 47 16.52 -5.66 -21.16
CA THR A 47 15.99 -6.89 -21.75
C THR A 47 15.96 -6.81 -23.27
N ILE A 48 15.40 -5.73 -23.81
CA ILE A 48 15.33 -5.51 -25.25
C ILE A 48 16.73 -5.30 -25.85
N ASN A 49 17.57 -4.49 -25.20
CA ASN A 49 18.95 -4.28 -25.65
C ASN A 49 19.76 -5.59 -25.70
N GLN A 50 19.56 -6.51 -24.75
CA GLN A 50 20.20 -7.84 -24.79
C GLN A 50 19.69 -8.72 -25.94
N THR A 51 18.43 -8.54 -26.33
CA THR A 51 17.83 -9.28 -27.44
C THR A 51 18.33 -8.79 -28.79
N ILE A 52 18.35 -7.47 -28.98
CA ILE A 52 18.80 -6.83 -30.21
C ILE A 52 20.24 -7.22 -30.55
N HIS A 53 21.13 -7.30 -29.55
CA HIS A 53 22.54 -7.62 -29.69
C HIS A 53 22.86 -9.12 -29.51
N ALA A 54 21.85 -9.99 -29.48
CA ALA A 54 22.09 -11.43 -29.46
C ALA A 54 22.54 -11.92 -30.84
N GLU A 55 23.59 -12.73 -30.90
CA GLU A 55 23.99 -13.40 -32.12
C GLU A 55 22.85 -14.27 -32.64
N LYS A 56 22.61 -14.25 -33.95
CA LYS A 56 21.67 -15.16 -34.62
C LYS A 56 22.22 -16.58 -34.48
N LYS A 57 21.57 -17.43 -33.74
CA LYS A 57 21.90 -18.84 -33.61
C LYS A 57 20.78 -19.69 -34.19
N ASP A 58 21.15 -20.82 -34.78
CA ASP A 58 20.23 -21.74 -35.46
C ASP A 58 19.13 -22.30 -34.54
N ASN A 59 19.35 -22.29 -33.21
CA ASN A 59 18.35 -22.78 -32.23
C ASN A 59 17.91 -21.67 -31.26
N ARG A 60 16.99 -20.81 -31.73
CA ARG A 60 16.41 -19.69 -30.95
C ARG A 60 15.73 -20.16 -29.67
N THR A 61 15.00 -21.28 -29.70
CA THR A 61 14.28 -21.80 -28.55
C THR A 61 15.23 -22.20 -27.41
N SER A 62 16.33 -22.90 -27.73
CA SER A 62 17.32 -23.28 -26.73
C SER A 62 18.00 -22.06 -26.09
N GLU A 63 18.31 -21.03 -26.86
CA GLU A 63 18.88 -19.78 -26.34
C GLU A 63 17.86 -18.98 -25.50
N LEU A 64 16.58 -18.98 -25.87
CA LEU A 64 15.49 -18.38 -25.08
C LEU A 64 15.41 -19.06 -23.69
N ILE A 65 15.31 -20.38 -23.67
CA ILE A 65 15.27 -21.16 -22.44
C ILE A 65 16.52 -20.89 -21.58
N LYS A 66 17.70 -20.81 -22.20
CA LYS A 66 18.95 -20.51 -21.51
C LYS A 66 18.94 -19.10 -20.88
N LYS A 67 18.40 -18.09 -21.57
CA LYS A 67 18.30 -16.72 -21.04
C LYS A 67 17.31 -16.64 -19.86
N ILE A 68 16.13 -17.23 -20.00
CA ILE A 68 15.14 -17.33 -18.90
C ILE A 68 15.78 -18.03 -17.70
N LYS A 69 16.41 -19.18 -17.94
CA LYS A 69 17.08 -19.96 -16.91
C LYS A 69 18.21 -19.17 -16.23
N ASN A 70 19.07 -18.47 -16.98
CA ASN A 70 20.13 -17.64 -16.42
C ASN A 70 19.59 -16.48 -15.59
N LYS A 71 18.47 -15.87 -16.00
CA LYS A 71 17.81 -14.80 -15.22
C LYS A 71 17.25 -15.37 -13.92
N PHE A 72 16.58 -16.52 -13.99
CA PHE A 72 16.05 -17.23 -12.83
C PHE A 72 17.17 -17.57 -11.83
N PHE A 73 18.25 -18.18 -12.29
CA PHE A 73 19.40 -18.53 -11.43
C PHE A 73 20.14 -17.32 -10.86
N LYS A 74 19.94 -16.15 -11.42
CA LYS A 74 20.48 -14.90 -10.87
C LYS A 74 19.60 -14.31 -9.77
N LEU A 75 18.26 -14.40 -9.92
CA LEU A 75 17.30 -13.73 -9.04
C LEU A 75 16.89 -14.60 -7.85
N TYR A 76 16.62 -15.89 -8.08
CA TYR A 76 16.02 -16.75 -7.06
C TYR A 76 16.96 -17.16 -5.90
N PRO A 77 18.25 -17.48 -6.09
CA PRO A 77 19.07 -17.85 -4.96
C PRO A 77 19.19 -16.80 -3.86
N PRO A 78 19.42 -15.48 -4.17
CA PRO A 78 19.40 -14.46 -3.14
C PRO A 78 18.01 -14.27 -2.51
N LEU A 79 16.94 -14.36 -3.31
CA LEU A 79 15.56 -14.26 -2.84
C LEU A 79 15.23 -15.37 -1.83
N ILE A 80 15.50 -16.63 -2.20
CA ILE A 80 15.27 -17.79 -1.33
C ILE A 80 16.09 -17.68 -0.04
N PHE A 81 17.35 -17.25 -0.14
CA PHE A 81 18.21 -17.06 1.02
C PHE A 81 17.67 -15.99 1.99
N MET A 82 17.20 -14.87 1.46
CA MET A 82 16.61 -13.82 2.27
C MET A 82 15.30 -14.29 2.92
N ILE A 83 14.37 -14.86 2.14
CA ILE A 83 13.10 -15.39 2.66
C ILE A 83 13.36 -16.41 3.77
N PHE A 84 14.33 -17.32 3.56
CA PHE A 84 14.71 -18.32 4.54
C PHE A 84 15.17 -17.71 5.87
N LEU A 85 16.13 -16.78 5.84
CA LEU A 85 16.67 -16.19 7.06
C LEU A 85 15.63 -15.31 7.79
N VAL A 86 14.83 -14.56 7.05
CA VAL A 86 13.74 -13.77 7.63
C VAL A 86 12.68 -14.66 8.27
N SER A 87 12.29 -15.74 7.59
CA SER A 87 11.33 -16.70 8.15
C SER A 87 11.86 -17.41 9.40
N LEU A 88 13.15 -17.77 9.40
CA LEU A 88 13.81 -18.35 10.56
C LEU A 88 13.84 -17.38 11.74
N PHE A 89 14.14 -16.11 11.49
CA PHE A 89 14.13 -15.06 12.51
C PHE A 89 12.73 -14.89 13.10
N ILE A 90 11.70 -14.80 12.25
CA ILE A 90 10.30 -14.67 12.70
C ILE A 90 9.87 -15.92 13.49
N PHE A 91 10.26 -17.11 13.07
CA PHE A 91 9.97 -18.36 13.79
C PHE A 91 10.50 -18.36 15.23
N PHE A 92 11.70 -17.81 15.46
CA PHE A 92 12.29 -17.79 16.81
C PHE A 92 11.80 -16.61 17.66
N PHE A 93 11.64 -15.44 17.07
CA PHE A 93 11.39 -14.20 17.83
C PHE A 93 9.94 -13.70 17.75
N PHE A 94 9.19 -14.09 16.71
CA PHE A 94 7.82 -13.65 16.47
C PHE A 94 6.93 -14.81 16.04
N LYS A 95 6.93 -15.88 16.85
CA LYS A 95 6.30 -17.16 16.51
C LYS A 95 4.82 -17.02 16.13
N ALA A 96 4.09 -16.15 16.78
CA ALA A 96 2.68 -15.86 16.49
C ALA A 96 2.46 -15.37 15.05
N HIS A 97 3.37 -14.55 14.51
CA HIS A 97 3.28 -14.00 13.16
C HIS A 97 3.75 -14.95 12.04
N PHE A 98 4.29 -16.11 12.37
CA PHE A 98 4.85 -17.02 11.35
C PHE A 98 3.77 -17.56 10.40
N GLY A 99 2.56 -17.82 10.89
CA GLY A 99 1.43 -18.28 10.07
C GLY A 99 1.01 -17.28 8.99
N THR A 100 0.99 -15.99 9.36
CA THR A 100 0.54 -14.91 8.48
C THR A 100 1.47 -14.68 7.28
N ILE A 101 2.77 -14.97 7.40
CA ILE A 101 3.74 -14.81 6.30
C ILE A 101 3.80 -16.00 5.32
N SER A 102 3.15 -17.13 5.64
CA SER A 102 3.21 -18.36 4.81
C SER A 102 2.65 -18.12 3.39
N SER A 103 1.55 -17.40 3.26
CA SER A 103 0.97 -17.02 1.97
C SER A 103 1.92 -16.11 1.18
N ASP A 104 2.53 -15.14 1.84
CA ASP A 104 3.48 -14.20 1.25
C ASP A 104 4.70 -14.91 0.69
N ILE A 105 5.23 -15.92 1.42
CA ILE A 105 6.35 -16.76 0.97
C ILE A 105 5.98 -17.51 -0.31
N LYS A 106 4.84 -18.22 -0.31
CA LYS A 106 4.39 -19.02 -1.46
C LYS A 106 4.20 -18.17 -2.70
N THR A 107 3.47 -17.08 -2.58
CA THR A 107 3.15 -16.20 -3.70
C THR A 107 4.37 -15.42 -4.21
N SER A 108 5.33 -15.07 -3.33
CA SER A 108 6.61 -14.47 -3.71
C SER A 108 7.50 -15.45 -4.49
N LEU A 109 7.59 -16.71 -4.05
CA LEU A 109 8.36 -17.75 -4.75
C LEU A 109 7.74 -18.10 -6.11
N LEU A 110 6.42 -18.04 -6.23
CA LEU A 110 5.71 -18.22 -7.49
C LEU A 110 5.73 -16.97 -8.38
N SER A 111 6.30 -15.86 -7.91
CA SER A 111 6.31 -14.55 -8.61
C SER A 111 4.92 -14.03 -8.97
N ILE A 112 3.94 -14.25 -8.09
CA ILE A 112 2.55 -13.76 -8.21
C ILE A 112 2.13 -12.93 -6.98
N TYR A 113 3.08 -12.52 -6.16
CA TYR A 113 2.80 -11.80 -4.91
C TYR A 113 2.07 -10.46 -5.13
N ASN A 114 2.32 -9.79 -6.26
CA ASN A 114 1.57 -8.59 -6.64
C ASN A 114 0.06 -8.86 -6.81
N TYR A 115 -0.33 -10.00 -7.35
CA TYR A 115 -1.76 -10.38 -7.43
C TYR A 115 -2.32 -10.82 -6.08
N ALA A 116 -1.51 -11.45 -5.24
CA ALA A 116 -1.91 -11.76 -3.87
C ALA A 116 -2.21 -10.48 -3.07
N GLN A 117 -1.38 -9.44 -3.22
CA GLN A 117 -1.63 -8.13 -2.59
C GLN A 117 -2.94 -7.49 -3.09
N ILE A 118 -3.25 -7.59 -4.39
CA ILE A 118 -4.52 -7.10 -4.94
C ILE A 118 -5.71 -7.86 -4.33
N SER A 119 -5.62 -9.20 -4.24
CA SER A 119 -6.72 -10.03 -3.74
C SER A 119 -6.97 -9.89 -2.23
N MET A 120 -5.94 -9.50 -1.48
CA MET A 120 -6.05 -9.24 -0.04
C MET A 120 -6.60 -7.83 0.26
N GLY A 121 -6.84 -7.00 -0.76
CA GLY A 121 -7.20 -5.59 -0.57
C GLY A 121 -6.08 -4.76 0.09
N GLY A 122 -4.87 -5.34 0.22
CA GLY A 122 -3.75 -4.70 0.89
C GLY A 122 -3.29 -3.43 0.18
N SER A 123 -3.22 -2.33 0.90
CA SER A 123 -2.59 -1.12 0.42
C SER A 123 -1.08 -1.19 0.64
N TYR A 124 -0.30 -0.84 -0.39
CA TYR A 124 1.15 -0.67 -0.23
C TYR A 124 1.49 0.56 0.62
N PHE A 125 0.56 1.51 0.66
CA PHE A 125 0.75 2.83 1.25
C PHE A 125 0.19 2.90 2.68
N GLU A 126 -0.61 1.91 3.08
CA GLU A 126 -1.19 1.80 4.43
C GLU A 126 -0.42 0.78 5.26
N ASN A 127 -0.09 1.16 6.46
CA ASN A 127 0.51 0.24 7.42
C ASN A 127 -0.61 -0.42 8.22
N THR A 128 -0.92 -1.66 7.86
CA THR A 128 -2.02 -2.43 8.47
C THR A 128 -1.68 -3.02 9.85
N GLY A 129 -0.57 -2.61 10.48
CA GLY A 129 -0.10 -3.22 11.75
C GLY A 129 0.39 -4.66 11.62
N ARG A 130 0.09 -5.33 10.51
CA ARG A 130 0.54 -6.70 10.21
C ARG A 130 2.05 -6.72 9.97
N LEU A 131 2.75 -7.70 10.56
CA LEU A 131 4.14 -7.96 10.21
C LEU A 131 4.21 -8.51 8.76
N ALA A 132 4.55 -7.67 7.80
CA ALA A 132 4.56 -7.98 6.37
C ALA A 132 5.94 -7.75 5.73
N PRO A 133 7.00 -8.48 6.13
CA PRO A 133 8.40 -8.22 5.75
C PRO A 133 8.67 -8.44 4.25
N PHE A 134 7.77 -9.02 3.53
CA PHE A 134 7.93 -9.37 2.11
C PHE A 134 7.16 -8.45 1.15
N THR A 135 6.47 -7.42 1.65
CA THR A 135 5.60 -6.55 0.84
C THR A 135 6.32 -6.00 -0.40
N HIS A 136 7.57 -5.56 -0.28
CA HIS A 136 8.36 -5.03 -1.41
C HIS A 136 8.56 -6.01 -2.58
N LEU A 137 8.37 -7.33 -2.37
CA LEU A 137 8.55 -8.37 -3.40
C LEU A 137 7.48 -8.34 -4.51
N TRP A 138 6.42 -7.55 -4.33
CA TRP A 138 5.45 -7.33 -5.41
C TRP A 138 6.10 -6.82 -6.69
N ALA A 139 7.04 -5.88 -6.58
CA ALA A 139 7.72 -5.31 -7.74
C ALA A 139 8.62 -6.33 -8.45
N LEU A 140 9.29 -7.20 -7.68
CA LEU A 140 10.06 -8.31 -8.24
C LEU A 140 9.17 -9.33 -8.96
N SER A 141 8.01 -9.66 -8.37
CA SER A 141 7.02 -10.55 -9.00
C SER A 141 6.58 -10.01 -10.36
N LEU A 142 6.22 -8.74 -10.41
CA LEU A 142 5.83 -8.05 -11.64
C LEU A 142 6.99 -8.02 -12.65
N GLU A 143 8.21 -7.70 -12.21
CA GLU A 143 9.40 -7.69 -13.07
C GLU A 143 9.65 -9.07 -13.73
N ILE A 144 9.54 -10.16 -12.98
CA ILE A 144 9.73 -11.52 -13.49
C ILE A 144 8.65 -11.87 -14.53
N GLN A 145 7.38 -11.54 -14.27
CA GLN A 145 6.29 -11.75 -15.23
C GLN A 145 6.55 -11.01 -16.56
N VAL A 146 6.97 -9.74 -16.48
CA VAL A 146 7.29 -8.95 -17.68
C VAL A 146 8.52 -9.50 -18.40
N TYR A 147 9.55 -9.99 -17.70
CA TYR A 147 10.67 -10.67 -18.33
C TYR A 147 10.25 -11.89 -19.14
N ILE A 148 9.41 -12.75 -18.55
CA ILE A 148 8.90 -13.95 -19.23
C ILE A 148 8.11 -13.52 -20.49
N PHE A 149 7.21 -12.55 -20.34
CA PHE A 149 6.45 -11.99 -21.46
C PHE A 149 7.38 -11.45 -22.57
N MET A 150 8.32 -10.57 -22.24
CA MET A 150 9.23 -9.99 -23.23
C MET A 150 10.15 -11.03 -23.90
N PHE A 151 10.61 -12.04 -23.15
CA PHE A 151 11.43 -13.09 -23.74
C PHE A 151 10.63 -13.97 -24.70
N ILE A 152 9.40 -14.35 -24.36
CA ILE A 152 8.56 -15.19 -25.21
C ILE A 152 8.14 -14.43 -26.47
N PHE A 153 7.61 -13.22 -26.32
CA PHE A 153 7.05 -12.48 -27.45
C PHE A 153 8.08 -11.78 -28.31
N PHE A 154 9.11 -11.17 -27.72
CA PHE A 154 10.07 -10.37 -28.46
C PHE A 154 11.29 -11.17 -28.92
N TYR A 155 11.93 -11.92 -28.00
CA TYR A 155 13.18 -12.61 -28.36
C TYR A 155 13.00 -13.66 -29.45
N GLY A 156 11.90 -14.41 -29.41
CA GLY A 156 11.60 -15.44 -30.39
C GLY A 156 11.28 -14.89 -31.80
N ASN A 157 10.77 -13.66 -31.87
CA ASN A 157 10.22 -13.08 -33.10
C ASN A 157 11.00 -11.84 -33.61
N TYR A 158 12.02 -11.36 -32.88
CA TYR A 158 12.74 -10.15 -33.31
C TYR A 158 13.64 -10.41 -34.50
N GLU A 159 13.43 -9.61 -35.55
CA GLU A 159 14.35 -9.42 -36.69
C GLU A 159 14.61 -7.93 -36.89
N PRO A 160 15.83 -7.53 -37.27
CA PRO A 160 16.16 -6.12 -37.50
C PRO A 160 15.25 -5.43 -38.53
N SER A 161 14.79 -6.17 -39.55
CA SER A 161 13.83 -5.71 -40.57
C SER A 161 12.48 -5.30 -39.97
N LEU A 162 12.05 -5.95 -38.87
CA LEU A 162 10.78 -5.71 -38.18
C LEU A 162 10.87 -4.65 -37.08
N LYS A 163 11.96 -3.93 -36.96
CA LYS A 163 12.19 -2.92 -35.92
C LYS A 163 11.06 -1.88 -35.83
N LYS A 164 10.61 -1.35 -36.98
CA LYS A 164 9.50 -0.38 -37.02
C LYS A 164 8.19 -1.00 -36.52
N SER A 165 7.90 -2.24 -36.92
CA SER A 165 6.73 -2.97 -36.45
C SER A 165 6.75 -3.20 -34.94
N TRP A 166 7.91 -3.55 -34.39
CA TRP A 166 8.07 -3.70 -32.95
C TRP A 166 7.91 -2.39 -32.18
N LEU A 167 8.39 -1.26 -32.74
CA LEU A 167 8.14 0.06 -32.16
C LEU A 167 6.64 0.38 -32.13
N SER A 168 5.91 0.10 -33.21
CA SER A 168 4.46 0.30 -33.27
C SER A 168 3.71 -0.61 -32.30
N ILE A 169 4.10 -1.88 -32.19
CA ILE A 169 3.52 -2.83 -31.23
C ILE A 169 3.74 -2.35 -29.79
N PHE A 170 4.97 -1.95 -29.46
CA PHE A 170 5.27 -1.45 -28.11
C PHE A 170 4.54 -0.14 -27.80
N ALA A 171 4.41 0.76 -28.77
CA ALA A 171 3.61 1.98 -28.63
C ALA A 171 2.13 1.65 -28.37
N GLY A 172 1.53 0.76 -29.16
CA GLY A 172 0.15 0.32 -28.97
C GLY A 172 -0.08 -0.34 -27.61
N LEU A 173 0.81 -1.24 -27.20
CA LEU A 173 0.74 -1.88 -25.87
C LEU A 173 0.98 -0.87 -24.74
N THR A 174 1.81 0.15 -24.93
CA THR A 174 2.01 1.25 -23.97
C THR A 174 0.72 2.03 -23.77
N ILE A 175 0.05 2.39 -24.87
CA ILE A 175 -1.24 3.11 -24.82
C ILE A 175 -2.31 2.23 -24.14
N LEU A 176 -2.37 0.95 -24.48
CA LEU A 176 -3.33 0.02 -23.86
C LEU A 176 -3.07 -0.15 -22.34
N SER A 177 -1.81 -0.32 -21.95
CA SER A 177 -1.41 -0.45 -20.54
C SER A 177 -1.75 0.81 -19.73
N TYR A 178 -1.43 1.98 -20.28
CA TYR A 178 -1.76 3.26 -19.66
C TYR A 178 -3.27 3.51 -19.65
N GLY A 179 -3.96 3.22 -20.77
CA GLY A 179 -5.42 3.31 -20.85
C GLY A 179 -6.13 2.40 -19.85
N LEU A 180 -5.61 1.19 -19.63
CA LEU A 180 -6.12 0.28 -18.58
C LEU A 180 -5.96 0.89 -17.18
N SER A 181 -4.80 1.50 -16.90
CA SER A 181 -4.56 2.20 -15.63
C SER A 181 -5.60 3.31 -15.40
N ARG A 182 -5.80 4.16 -16.40
CA ARG A 182 -6.79 5.25 -16.38
C ARG A 182 -8.21 4.75 -16.22
N TYR A 183 -8.57 3.71 -16.97
CA TYR A 183 -9.91 3.12 -16.93
C TYR A 183 -10.24 2.54 -15.55
N LEU A 184 -9.29 1.84 -14.92
CA LEU A 184 -9.51 1.25 -13.61
C LEU A 184 -9.66 2.34 -12.53
N LEU A 185 -8.85 3.41 -12.56
CA LEU A 185 -9.01 4.55 -11.66
C LEU A 185 -10.37 5.23 -11.86
N PHE A 186 -10.76 5.48 -13.10
CA PHE A 186 -12.07 6.06 -13.42
C PHE A 186 -13.25 5.19 -12.93
N LYS A 187 -13.07 3.87 -12.85
CA LYS A 187 -14.06 2.93 -12.29
C LYS A 187 -13.98 2.79 -10.76
N GLY A 188 -13.20 3.62 -10.08
CA GLY A 188 -13.08 3.58 -8.63
C GLY A 188 -12.25 2.40 -8.11
N ALA A 189 -11.44 1.76 -8.96
CA ALA A 189 -10.48 0.77 -8.47
C ALA A 189 -9.43 1.49 -7.62
N GLY A 190 -9.24 1.04 -6.39
CA GLY A 190 -8.28 1.64 -5.46
C GLY A 190 -6.85 1.76 -6.02
N LEU A 191 -6.09 2.73 -5.55
CA LEU A 191 -4.73 3.02 -6.01
C LEU A 191 -3.83 1.77 -5.97
N SER A 192 -3.96 0.95 -4.93
CA SER A 192 -3.20 -0.31 -4.78
C SER A 192 -3.46 -1.29 -5.91
N ARG A 193 -4.71 -1.42 -6.39
CA ARG A 193 -5.04 -2.28 -7.54
C ARG A 193 -4.27 -1.87 -8.80
N VAL A 194 -4.15 -0.58 -9.03
CA VAL A 194 -3.43 -0.03 -10.19
C VAL A 194 -1.91 -0.09 -9.96
N TYR A 195 -1.47 0.11 -8.74
CA TYR A 195 -0.04 0.06 -8.37
C TYR A 195 0.57 -1.33 -8.53
N TYR A 196 -0.11 -2.36 -8.05
CA TYR A 196 0.35 -3.76 -8.10
C TYR A 196 0.08 -4.45 -9.44
N GLY A 197 -0.80 -3.91 -10.27
CA GLY A 197 -1.23 -4.55 -11.51
C GLY A 197 -0.14 -4.65 -12.56
N THR A 198 0.16 -5.85 -13.06
CA THR A 198 1.15 -6.05 -14.14
C THR A 198 0.71 -5.32 -15.41
N GLY A 199 -0.55 -5.45 -15.80
CA GLY A 199 -1.09 -4.79 -16.99
C GLY A 199 -1.08 -3.27 -16.90
N THR A 200 -1.33 -2.69 -15.73
CA THR A 200 -1.36 -1.24 -15.49
C THR A 200 0.02 -0.60 -15.38
N ARG A 201 1.08 -1.38 -15.17
CA ARG A 201 2.48 -0.93 -15.03
C ARG A 201 3.36 -1.32 -16.20
N LEU A 202 2.87 -2.13 -17.13
CA LEU A 202 3.62 -2.63 -18.28
C LEU A 202 4.18 -1.51 -19.17
N TYR A 203 3.48 -0.37 -19.27
CA TYR A 203 3.91 0.77 -20.06
C TYR A 203 5.32 1.28 -19.70
N SER A 204 5.71 1.25 -18.41
CA SER A 204 7.06 1.68 -18.00
C SER A 204 8.15 0.77 -18.57
N PHE A 205 7.94 -0.53 -18.60
CA PHE A 205 8.87 -1.49 -19.22
C PHE A 205 8.91 -1.33 -20.73
N LEU A 206 7.77 -1.11 -21.38
CA LEU A 206 7.66 -0.94 -22.83
C LEU A 206 8.35 0.33 -23.29
N LEU A 207 8.21 1.45 -22.55
CA LEU A 207 8.94 2.69 -22.82
C LEU A 207 10.46 2.47 -22.75
N GLY A 208 10.94 1.70 -21.77
CA GLY A 208 12.33 1.28 -21.70
C GLY A 208 12.75 0.43 -22.90
N GLY A 209 11.91 -0.51 -23.31
CA GLY A 209 12.12 -1.33 -24.52
C GLY A 209 12.18 -0.51 -25.81
N MET A 210 11.26 0.46 -25.96
CA MET A 210 11.27 1.41 -27.08
C MET A 210 12.55 2.25 -27.11
N ALA A 211 13.00 2.74 -25.96
CA ALA A 211 14.26 3.46 -25.83
C ALA A 211 15.46 2.61 -26.31
N ALA A 212 15.48 1.31 -26.00
CA ALA A 212 16.52 0.40 -26.49
C ALA A 212 16.48 0.24 -28.00
N LEU A 213 15.31 0.06 -28.60
CA LEU A 213 15.12 -0.02 -30.05
C LEU A 213 15.56 1.29 -30.75
N LEU A 214 15.19 2.44 -30.19
CA LEU A 214 15.54 3.75 -30.77
C LEU A 214 17.02 4.06 -30.65
N SER A 215 17.71 3.55 -29.64
CA SER A 215 19.14 3.80 -29.41
C SER A 215 20.08 2.89 -30.21
N GLU A 216 19.58 1.91 -30.98
CA GLU A 216 20.39 0.91 -31.69
C GLU A 216 21.28 1.53 -32.79
N ASN A 217 20.78 2.49 -33.57
CA ASN A 217 21.37 2.95 -34.82
C ASN A 217 21.94 4.39 -34.81
N LYS A 218 22.16 4.99 -33.67
CA LYS A 218 22.66 6.37 -33.66
C LYS A 218 24.18 6.41 -33.54
N LYS A 219 24.81 6.92 -34.60
CA LYS A 219 26.19 7.38 -34.60
C LYS A 219 26.37 8.46 -33.52
N GLU A 220 27.61 8.64 -33.07
CA GLU A 220 28.00 9.64 -32.06
C GLU A 220 27.31 10.99 -32.29
N ALA A 221 26.72 11.56 -31.26
CA ALA A 221 26.03 12.83 -31.36
C ALA A 221 27.03 13.97 -31.57
N THR A 222 26.76 14.80 -32.56
CA THR A 222 27.57 16.00 -32.89
C THR A 222 27.40 17.15 -31.89
N ALA A 223 26.40 17.07 -30.98
CA ALA A 223 26.08 18.12 -29.98
C ALA A 223 26.42 17.69 -28.54
N LYS A 224 27.70 17.39 -28.28
CA LYS A 224 28.15 16.89 -26.96
C LYS A 224 27.73 17.79 -25.77
N THR A 225 27.79 19.10 -25.93
CA THR A 225 27.47 20.06 -24.84
C THR A 225 25.97 20.07 -24.49
N LEU A 226 25.09 20.01 -25.48
CA LEU A 226 23.65 19.98 -25.28
C LEU A 226 23.21 18.67 -24.62
N ASP A 227 23.74 17.52 -25.06
CA ASP A 227 23.44 16.21 -24.48
C ASP A 227 23.86 16.17 -22.97
N GLU A 228 25.04 16.71 -22.62
CA GLU A 228 25.51 16.79 -21.24
C GLU A 228 24.62 17.69 -20.38
N PHE A 229 24.19 18.82 -20.90
CA PHE A 229 23.27 19.72 -20.22
C PHE A 229 21.91 19.07 -19.98
N LEU A 230 21.36 18.39 -21.00
CA LEU A 230 20.10 17.65 -20.87
C LEU A 230 20.22 16.49 -19.86
N ILE A 231 21.31 15.73 -19.88
CA ILE A 231 21.57 14.66 -18.89
C ILE A 231 21.58 15.25 -17.48
N PHE A 232 22.26 16.38 -17.26
CA PHE A 232 22.29 17.04 -15.95
C PHE A 232 20.88 17.42 -15.47
N ILE A 233 20.09 18.09 -16.33
CA ILE A 233 18.71 18.49 -16.01
C ILE A 233 17.84 17.28 -15.72
N LEU A 234 17.90 16.22 -16.54
CA LEU A 234 17.08 15.03 -16.33
C LEU A 234 17.44 14.28 -15.05
N ILE A 235 18.71 14.22 -14.67
CA ILE A 235 19.14 13.66 -13.38
C ILE A 235 18.63 14.55 -12.24
N PHE A 236 18.75 15.86 -12.35
CA PHE A 236 18.30 16.81 -11.33
C PHE A 236 16.79 16.71 -11.12
N ILE A 237 15.99 16.68 -12.19
CA ILE A 237 14.53 16.48 -12.11
C ILE A 237 14.21 15.10 -11.51
N SER A 238 14.93 14.04 -11.94
CA SER A 238 14.70 12.68 -11.43
C SER A 238 14.92 12.59 -9.93
N VAL A 239 16.02 13.15 -9.43
CA VAL A 239 16.33 13.17 -7.98
C VAL A 239 15.38 14.11 -7.24
N GLY A 240 15.13 15.31 -7.79
CA GLY A 240 14.22 16.30 -7.20
C GLY A 240 12.78 15.76 -7.06
N SER A 241 12.35 14.94 -8.02
CA SER A 241 11.02 14.32 -7.97
C SER A 241 10.81 13.41 -6.77
N PHE A 242 11.86 12.89 -6.12
CA PHE A 242 11.71 12.04 -4.94
C PHE A 242 11.16 12.76 -3.69
N PHE A 243 11.14 14.09 -3.70
CA PHE A 243 10.77 14.90 -2.52
C PHE A 243 9.41 15.58 -2.64
N ILE A 244 8.72 15.50 -3.79
CA ILE A 244 7.63 16.43 -4.13
C ILE A 244 6.24 15.81 -3.93
N PHE A 245 6.00 14.59 -4.44
CA PHE A 245 4.66 14.08 -4.64
C PHE A 245 4.23 13.10 -3.56
N ASN A 246 3.13 13.37 -2.89
CA ASN A 246 2.40 12.34 -2.15
C ASN A 246 1.66 11.43 -3.15
N ILE A 247 1.43 10.18 -2.75
CA ILE A 247 0.75 9.22 -3.62
C ILE A 247 -0.74 9.57 -3.71
N ASN A 248 -1.22 9.75 -4.93
CA ASN A 248 -2.62 10.05 -5.25
C ASN A 248 -2.89 9.74 -6.72
N GLU A 249 -4.11 9.92 -7.19
CA GLU A 249 -4.48 9.68 -8.59
C GLU A 249 -3.69 10.55 -9.58
N PHE A 250 -3.36 11.79 -9.24
CA PHE A 250 -2.54 12.65 -10.08
C PHE A 250 -1.19 12.02 -10.39
N VAL A 251 -0.58 11.35 -9.39
CA VAL A 251 0.68 10.64 -9.57
C VAL A 251 0.54 9.49 -10.56
N PHE A 252 -0.52 8.69 -10.46
CA PHE A 252 -0.78 7.59 -11.39
C PHE A 252 -1.10 8.08 -12.79
N ASN A 253 -1.86 9.15 -12.88
CA ASN A 253 -2.34 9.68 -14.14
C ASN A 253 -1.28 10.43 -14.93
N TYR A 254 -0.34 11.12 -14.26
CA TYR A 254 0.59 12.04 -14.91
C TYR A 254 2.05 11.79 -14.52
N VAL A 255 2.34 11.67 -13.22
CA VAL A 255 3.74 11.61 -12.76
C VAL A 255 4.41 10.31 -13.21
N PHE A 256 3.80 9.15 -13.00
CA PHE A 256 4.37 7.86 -13.38
C PHE A 256 4.67 7.76 -14.88
N PRO A 257 3.75 8.06 -15.82
CA PRO A 257 4.05 7.99 -17.24
C PRO A 257 5.10 9.02 -17.68
N LEU A 258 5.01 10.27 -17.22
CA LEU A 258 6.00 11.31 -17.54
C LEU A 258 7.39 10.96 -17.01
N TYR A 259 7.46 10.48 -15.77
CA TYR A 259 8.71 10.03 -15.18
C TYR A 259 9.30 8.80 -15.92
N SER A 260 8.46 7.88 -16.39
CA SER A 260 8.90 6.75 -17.22
C SER A 260 9.52 7.22 -18.53
N ILE A 261 8.93 8.22 -19.19
CA ILE A 261 9.48 8.85 -20.41
C ILE A 261 10.80 9.55 -20.09
N LEU A 262 10.86 10.31 -19.00
CA LEU A 262 12.09 11.00 -18.57
C LEU A 262 13.24 10.02 -18.40
N ILE A 263 13.04 8.92 -17.68
CA ILE A 263 14.08 7.89 -17.48
C ILE A 263 14.44 7.19 -18.80
N ALA A 264 13.47 6.91 -19.67
CA ALA A 264 13.72 6.31 -20.98
C ALA A 264 14.61 7.21 -21.85
N VAL A 265 14.35 8.52 -21.89
CA VAL A 265 15.17 9.52 -22.60
C VAL A 265 16.56 9.62 -21.97
N LEU A 266 16.64 9.70 -20.63
CA LEU A 266 17.91 9.74 -19.92
C LEU A 266 18.81 8.53 -20.26
N MET A 267 18.24 7.33 -20.32
CA MET A 267 19.00 6.13 -20.73
C MET A 267 19.52 6.19 -22.17
N VAL A 268 18.73 6.75 -23.10
CA VAL A 268 19.17 6.95 -24.47
C VAL A 268 20.34 7.93 -24.55
N LEU A 269 20.27 9.04 -23.82
CA LEU A 269 21.34 10.05 -23.78
C LEU A 269 22.62 9.50 -23.12
N LEU A 270 22.50 8.85 -21.98
CA LEU A 270 23.63 8.24 -21.26
C LEU A 270 24.35 7.14 -22.07
N ARG A 271 23.62 6.44 -22.94
CA ARG A 271 24.25 5.45 -23.84
C ARG A 271 25.27 6.06 -24.78
N ARG A 272 25.05 7.32 -25.16
CA ARG A 272 25.90 8.04 -26.16
C ARG A 272 26.95 8.91 -25.51
N SER A 273 26.71 9.31 -24.23
CA SER A 273 27.57 10.24 -23.54
C SER A 273 28.85 9.55 -23.03
N GLU A 274 29.96 10.23 -23.18
CA GLU A 274 31.26 9.96 -22.55
C GLU A 274 31.70 11.15 -21.66
N GLY A 275 30.76 12.07 -21.35
CA GLY A 275 31.02 13.31 -20.63
C GLY A 275 31.14 13.14 -19.12
N GLY A 276 31.13 14.27 -18.44
CA GLY A 276 31.37 14.35 -16.98
C GLY A 276 30.35 13.55 -16.18
N GLN A 277 29.04 13.72 -16.45
CA GLN A 277 27.97 13.03 -15.73
C GLN A 277 28.02 11.51 -15.96
N ALA A 278 28.26 11.07 -17.19
CA ALA A 278 28.40 9.65 -17.50
C ALA A 278 29.62 9.05 -16.79
N LYS A 279 30.73 9.77 -16.66
CA LYS A 279 31.92 9.34 -15.91
C LYS A 279 31.66 9.26 -14.42
N ILE A 280 30.96 10.25 -13.84
CA ILE A 280 30.57 10.24 -12.41
C ILE A 280 29.67 9.02 -12.13
N LEU A 281 28.61 8.81 -12.91
CA LEU A 281 27.68 7.68 -12.76
C LEU A 281 28.34 6.31 -13.00
N SER A 282 29.45 6.27 -13.75
CA SER A 282 30.26 5.07 -14.02
C SER A 282 31.38 4.86 -12.99
N SER A 283 31.53 5.75 -12.04
CA SER A 283 32.64 5.71 -11.08
C SER A 283 32.61 4.48 -10.19
N LYS A 284 33.76 4.15 -9.59
CA LYS A 284 33.94 2.96 -8.77
C LYS A 284 32.92 2.84 -7.62
N PRO A 285 32.56 3.92 -6.86
CA PRO A 285 31.55 3.84 -5.82
C PRO A 285 30.18 3.39 -6.36
N PHE A 286 29.70 4.01 -7.45
CA PHE A 286 28.44 3.63 -8.06
C PHE A 286 28.43 2.17 -8.55
N SER A 287 29.52 1.75 -9.20
CA SER A 287 29.65 0.36 -9.67
C SER A 287 29.68 -0.65 -8.52
N LEU A 288 30.32 -0.32 -7.39
CA LEU A 288 30.37 -1.19 -6.21
C LEU A 288 28.99 -1.37 -5.58
N ILE A 289 28.22 -0.29 -5.42
CA ILE A 289 26.85 -0.34 -4.87
C ILE A 289 25.91 -1.00 -5.89
N SER A 290 26.00 -0.67 -7.17
CA SER A 290 25.16 -1.26 -8.22
C SER A 290 25.27 -2.79 -8.29
N LYS A 291 26.47 -3.35 -8.11
CA LYS A 291 26.67 -4.82 -8.04
C LYS A 291 25.93 -5.47 -6.87
N ARG A 292 25.68 -4.73 -5.81
CA ARG A 292 24.99 -5.14 -4.58
C ARG A 292 23.53 -4.72 -4.53
N SER A 293 23.11 -3.88 -5.46
CA SER A 293 21.79 -3.23 -5.45
C SER A 293 20.61 -4.18 -5.28
N TYR A 294 20.67 -5.36 -5.92
CA TYR A 294 19.64 -6.37 -5.77
C TYR A 294 19.60 -6.96 -4.36
N HIS A 295 20.75 -7.20 -3.73
CA HIS A 295 20.83 -7.69 -2.36
C HIS A 295 20.35 -6.62 -1.37
N ILE A 296 20.73 -5.35 -1.56
CA ILE A 296 20.24 -4.23 -0.75
C ILE A 296 18.72 -4.11 -0.89
N TYR A 297 18.18 -4.20 -2.11
CA TYR A 297 16.75 -4.19 -2.36
C TYR A 297 16.03 -5.35 -1.64
N LEU A 298 16.59 -6.55 -1.61
CA LEU A 298 15.99 -7.68 -0.92
C LEU A 298 15.96 -7.50 0.62
N TRP A 299 17.01 -6.93 1.19
CA TRP A 299 17.17 -6.86 2.65
C TRP A 299 16.58 -5.60 3.30
N HIS A 300 16.45 -4.48 2.57
CA HIS A 300 16.06 -3.21 3.21
C HIS A 300 14.68 -3.28 3.88
N PHE A 301 13.69 -3.85 3.20
CA PHE A 301 12.31 -3.88 3.69
C PHE A 301 12.10 -4.86 4.85
N PRO A 302 12.58 -6.13 4.79
CA PRO A 302 12.53 -7.02 5.94
C PRO A 302 13.24 -6.44 7.18
N VAL A 303 14.39 -5.79 6.99
CA VAL A 303 15.14 -5.19 8.11
C VAL A 303 14.31 -4.10 8.79
N ILE A 304 13.70 -3.18 8.01
CA ILE A 304 12.88 -2.11 8.60
C ILE A 304 11.64 -2.69 9.29
N ALA A 305 10.91 -3.60 8.64
CA ALA A 305 9.69 -4.20 9.20
C ALA A 305 9.95 -4.97 10.51
N LEU A 306 11.03 -5.74 10.56
CA LEU A 306 11.42 -6.46 11.79
C LEU A 306 11.92 -5.51 12.87
N GLN A 307 12.68 -4.48 12.50
CA GLN A 307 13.21 -3.49 13.44
C GLN A 307 12.08 -2.64 14.05
N GLU A 308 11.10 -2.20 13.26
CA GLU A 308 9.90 -1.52 13.74
C GLU A 308 9.15 -2.39 14.75
N LYS A 309 8.92 -3.67 14.43
CA LYS A 309 8.23 -4.59 15.36
C LYS A 309 9.04 -4.84 16.64
N MET A 310 10.37 -4.97 16.57
CA MET A 310 11.24 -5.15 17.75
C MET A 310 11.27 -3.91 18.66
N MET A 311 11.17 -2.72 18.08
CA MET A 311 11.33 -1.46 18.79
C MET A 311 10.00 -0.78 19.13
N ALA A 312 8.86 -1.38 18.75
CA ALA A 312 7.52 -0.80 18.96
C ALA A 312 7.23 -0.43 20.44
N ASN A 313 7.81 -1.16 21.39
CA ASN A 313 7.63 -0.92 22.82
C ASN A 313 8.87 -0.29 23.50
N THR A 314 9.82 0.24 22.73
CA THR A 314 11.08 0.75 23.27
C THR A 314 11.28 2.20 22.85
N ILE A 315 11.58 3.08 23.80
CA ILE A 315 11.90 4.48 23.51
C ILE A 315 13.33 4.51 22.94
N VAL A 316 13.45 4.42 21.63
CA VAL A 316 14.73 4.49 20.91
C VAL A 316 14.80 5.80 20.15
N SER A 317 15.94 6.51 20.25
CA SER A 317 16.13 7.73 19.47
C SER A 317 16.12 7.41 17.96
N LYS A 318 15.53 8.30 17.14
CA LYS A 318 15.48 8.15 15.67
C LYS A 318 16.89 7.92 15.08
N GLY A 319 17.91 8.57 15.60
CA GLY A 319 19.30 8.40 15.14
C GLY A 319 19.84 6.98 15.37
N TYR A 320 19.53 6.37 16.51
CA TYR A 320 19.94 5.00 16.82
C TYR A 320 19.19 3.98 15.97
N PHE A 321 17.90 4.22 15.72
CA PHE A 321 17.10 3.43 14.79
C PHE A 321 17.73 3.40 13.39
N TYR A 322 18.07 4.55 12.83
CA TYR A 322 18.69 4.62 11.51
C TYR A 322 20.06 3.96 11.46
N LEU A 323 20.88 4.12 12.52
CA LEU A 323 22.19 3.49 12.59
C LEU A 323 22.09 1.95 12.52
N ILE A 324 21.20 1.36 13.33
CA ILE A 324 20.96 -0.10 13.32
C ILE A 324 20.44 -0.55 11.96
N PHE A 325 19.49 0.18 11.39
CA PHE A 325 18.96 -0.13 10.07
C PHE A 325 20.04 -0.21 9.00
N PHE A 326 20.84 0.86 8.85
CA PHE A 326 21.89 0.90 7.84
C PHE A 326 22.96 -0.15 8.08
N ALA A 327 23.40 -0.33 9.32
CA ALA A 327 24.39 -1.36 9.68
C ALA A 327 23.88 -2.76 9.33
N SER A 328 22.66 -3.12 9.74
CA SER A 328 22.05 -4.42 9.48
C SER A 328 21.82 -4.65 7.98
N CYS A 329 21.30 -3.65 7.28
CA CYS A 329 21.03 -3.74 5.84
C CYS A 329 22.33 -3.92 5.04
N ILE A 330 23.40 -3.18 5.36
CA ILE A 330 24.70 -3.30 4.69
C ILE A 330 25.31 -4.68 4.98
N VAL A 331 25.35 -5.10 6.24
CA VAL A 331 25.95 -6.38 6.64
C VAL A 331 25.22 -7.56 5.98
N LEU A 332 23.92 -7.63 6.08
CA LEU A 332 23.12 -8.72 5.50
C LEU A 332 23.19 -8.75 3.98
N SER A 333 23.17 -7.57 3.34
CA SER A 333 23.35 -7.47 1.89
C SER A 333 24.72 -7.92 1.43
N GLU A 334 25.78 -7.56 2.14
CA GLU A 334 27.15 -7.96 1.81
C GLU A 334 27.39 -9.46 2.04
N ILE A 335 26.88 -10.01 3.14
CA ILE A 335 26.91 -11.47 3.39
C ILE A 335 26.20 -12.22 2.28
N SER A 336 24.97 -11.81 1.96
CA SER A 336 24.17 -12.38 0.88
C SER A 336 24.89 -12.31 -0.47
N TYR A 337 25.45 -11.14 -0.80
CA TYR A 337 26.19 -10.92 -2.05
C TYR A 337 27.43 -11.82 -2.16
N ARG A 338 28.26 -11.90 -1.11
CA ARG A 338 29.49 -12.72 -1.12
C ARG A 338 29.16 -14.19 -1.16
N LEU A 339 28.21 -14.64 -0.35
CA LEU A 339 27.80 -16.04 -0.29
C LEU A 339 27.29 -16.52 -1.65
N ILE A 340 26.32 -15.80 -2.22
CA ILE A 340 25.73 -16.18 -3.51
C ILE A 340 26.74 -16.06 -4.66
N SER A 341 27.59 -15.03 -4.65
CA SER A 341 28.66 -14.89 -5.66
C SER A 341 29.69 -16.00 -5.57
N LYS A 342 29.99 -16.52 -4.38
CA LYS A 342 30.86 -17.68 -4.19
C LYS A 342 30.19 -18.97 -4.68
N LEU A 343 28.93 -19.17 -4.33
CA LEU A 343 28.14 -20.33 -4.74
C LEU A 343 27.92 -20.38 -6.26
N SER A 344 27.73 -19.24 -6.91
CA SER A 344 27.57 -19.18 -8.38
C SER A 344 28.82 -19.58 -9.17
N ARG A 345 30.00 -19.63 -8.54
CA ARG A 345 31.26 -20.11 -9.12
C ARG A 345 31.45 -21.61 -8.94
N ILE A 346 30.66 -22.26 -8.09
CA ILE A 346 30.72 -23.69 -7.85
C ILE A 346 29.95 -24.44 -8.95
N SER A 347 30.37 -25.64 -9.29
CA SER A 347 29.79 -26.46 -10.36
C SER A 347 28.25 -26.57 -10.24
N PHE A 348 27.57 -26.58 -11.38
CA PHE A 348 26.09 -26.70 -11.49
C PHE A 348 25.49 -27.88 -10.72
N LYS A 349 26.22 -28.99 -10.55
CA LYS A 349 25.77 -30.14 -9.74
C LYS A 349 25.69 -29.82 -8.24
N GLN A 350 26.65 -29.06 -7.69
CA GLN A 350 26.66 -28.66 -6.27
C GLN A 350 25.64 -27.57 -5.97
N ASN A 351 25.40 -26.66 -6.92
CA ASN A 351 24.33 -25.65 -6.79
C ASN A 351 22.92 -26.26 -6.78
N ARG A 352 22.69 -27.36 -7.52
CA ARG A 352 21.43 -28.10 -7.47
C ARG A 352 21.13 -28.62 -6.07
N ALA A 353 22.11 -29.21 -5.41
CA ALA A 353 21.96 -29.77 -4.06
C ALA A 353 21.57 -28.65 -3.06
N LEU A 354 22.24 -27.49 -3.11
CA LEU A 354 21.93 -26.38 -2.21
C LEU A 354 20.54 -25.79 -2.49
N THR A 355 20.16 -25.64 -3.76
CA THR A 355 18.83 -25.15 -4.14
C THR A 355 17.74 -26.14 -3.69
N ILE A 356 17.98 -27.45 -3.85
CA ILE A 356 17.07 -28.50 -3.38
C ILE A 356 16.99 -28.47 -1.85
N ILE A 357 18.09 -28.32 -1.13
CA ILE A 357 18.12 -28.22 0.33
C ILE A 357 17.33 -27.00 0.80
N LEU A 358 17.52 -25.82 0.19
CA LEU A 358 16.78 -24.61 0.53
C LEU A 358 15.28 -24.73 0.22
N ILE A 359 14.91 -25.33 -0.91
CA ILE A 359 13.51 -25.59 -1.28
C ILE A 359 12.90 -26.64 -0.33
N SER A 360 13.62 -27.72 -0.04
CA SER A 360 13.16 -28.75 0.90
C SER A 360 12.98 -28.19 2.30
N PHE A 361 13.86 -27.28 2.71
CA PHE A 361 13.75 -26.58 3.99
C PHE A 361 12.53 -25.65 4.03
N LEU A 362 12.26 -24.89 2.97
CA LEU A 362 11.06 -24.06 2.85
C LEU A 362 9.78 -24.90 2.85
N ILE A 363 9.80 -26.08 2.21
CA ILE A 363 8.69 -27.04 2.23
C ILE A 363 8.53 -27.63 3.64
N PHE A 364 9.62 -28.04 4.27
CA PHE A 364 9.61 -28.61 5.62
C PHE A 364 9.07 -27.63 6.67
N PHE A 365 9.41 -26.34 6.58
CA PHE A 365 8.87 -25.31 7.46
C PHE A 365 7.40 -24.98 7.19
N ASN A 366 6.87 -25.23 5.99
CA ASN A 366 5.46 -24.97 5.67
C ASN A 366 4.50 -26.09 6.08
N ILE A 367 4.94 -27.35 6.18
CA ILE A 367 4.04 -28.49 6.45
C ILE A 367 3.61 -28.61 7.92
N PRO A 368 4.51 -28.54 8.92
CA PRO A 368 4.10 -28.73 10.32
C PRO A 368 3.45 -27.50 10.94
N TYR A 369 3.64 -26.31 10.37
CA TYR A 369 3.21 -25.07 10.97
C TYR A 369 1.72 -24.82 10.83
N GLN A 370 1.06 -25.31 9.78
CA GLN A 370 -0.41 -25.27 9.70
C GLN A 370 -1.07 -25.98 10.89
N ALA A 371 -0.44 -27.05 11.40
CA ALA A 371 -0.92 -27.78 12.58
C ALA A 371 -0.65 -27.07 13.92
N ILE A 372 0.37 -26.19 13.98
CA ILE A 372 0.76 -25.44 15.20
C ILE A 372 0.11 -24.05 15.22
N SER A 373 -0.04 -23.42 14.06
CA SER A 373 -0.61 -22.07 13.88
C SER A 373 -2.13 -22.01 14.12
N ASP A 374 -2.85 -23.12 14.02
CA ASP A 374 -4.29 -23.18 14.31
C ASP A 374 -4.65 -22.90 15.79
N LYS A 375 -3.65 -22.75 16.64
CA LYS A 375 -3.81 -22.45 18.07
C LYS A 375 -3.15 -21.14 18.52
N SER A 376 -2.67 -20.28 17.62
CA SER A 376 -2.10 -19.01 18.06
C SER A 376 -3.22 -17.99 18.32
N GLN A 377 -3.11 -17.31 19.44
CA GLN A 377 -4.03 -16.27 19.90
C GLN A 377 -4.25 -15.19 18.83
N GLU A 378 -3.20 -14.83 18.09
CA GLU A 378 -3.24 -13.84 17.01
C GLU A 378 -4.08 -14.27 15.78
N LYS A 379 -4.05 -15.57 15.42
CA LYS A 379 -4.91 -16.08 14.35
C LYS A 379 -6.36 -16.07 14.80
N GLN A 380 -6.61 -16.39 16.06
CA GLN A 380 -7.95 -16.36 16.64
C GLN A 380 -8.48 -14.93 16.69
N GLU A 381 -7.69 -13.95 17.12
CA GLU A 381 -8.04 -12.52 17.11
C GLU A 381 -8.23 -11.98 15.69
N LEU A 382 -7.36 -12.36 14.73
CA LEU A 382 -7.51 -11.99 13.33
C LEU A 382 -8.77 -12.60 12.69
N ASP A 383 -9.07 -13.86 13.01
CA ASP A 383 -10.27 -14.53 12.52
C ASP A 383 -11.53 -13.98 13.20
N GLU A 384 -11.47 -13.61 14.48
CA GLU A 384 -12.52 -12.89 15.20
C GLU A 384 -12.73 -11.48 14.61
N MET A 385 -11.66 -10.74 14.32
CA MET A 385 -11.73 -9.44 13.64
C MET A 385 -12.37 -9.56 12.25
N LYS A 386 -11.93 -10.52 11.45
CA LYS A 386 -12.51 -10.76 10.11
C LYS A 386 -13.98 -11.19 10.19
N SER A 387 -14.32 -12.05 11.14
CA SER A 387 -15.70 -12.48 11.32
C SER A 387 -16.59 -11.33 11.77
N SER A 388 -16.10 -10.44 12.65
CA SER A 388 -16.80 -9.23 13.06
C SER A 388 -17.02 -8.26 11.90
N ILE A 389 -16.00 -8.05 11.07
CA ILE A 389 -16.11 -7.22 9.86
C ILE A 389 -17.16 -7.80 8.90
N LEU A 390 -17.07 -9.09 8.56
CA LEU A 390 -17.98 -9.74 7.63
C LEU A 390 -19.41 -9.76 8.17
N GLU A 391 -19.58 -9.98 9.46
CA GLU A 391 -20.90 -9.99 10.10
C GLU A 391 -21.52 -8.58 10.12
N ASN A 392 -20.74 -7.56 10.46
CA ASN A 392 -21.20 -6.17 10.43
C ASN A 392 -21.54 -5.72 8.99
N GLU A 393 -20.72 -6.09 7.99
CA GLU A 393 -21.05 -5.84 6.58
C GLU A 393 -22.34 -6.57 6.15
N ARG A 394 -22.54 -7.81 6.62
CA ARG A 394 -23.76 -8.57 6.33
C ARG A 394 -24.97 -7.88 6.93
N ILE A 395 -24.89 -7.53 8.23
CA ILE A 395 -25.95 -6.83 8.94
C ILE A 395 -26.26 -5.49 8.26
N GLN A 396 -25.24 -4.70 7.91
CA GLN A 396 -25.41 -3.43 7.22
C GLN A 396 -26.11 -3.59 5.85
N LYS A 397 -25.71 -4.60 5.07
CA LYS A 397 -26.34 -4.89 3.75
C LYS A 397 -27.77 -5.38 3.92
N GLU A 398 -28.04 -6.23 4.91
CA GLU A 398 -29.38 -6.71 5.22
C GLU A 398 -30.31 -5.60 5.70
N GLU A 399 -29.80 -4.67 6.51
CA GLU A 399 -30.56 -3.53 7.00
C GLU A 399 -30.84 -2.48 5.92
N ILE A 400 -29.85 -2.20 5.06
CA ILE A 400 -30.05 -1.33 3.88
C ILE A 400 -31.09 -1.96 2.94
N ALA A 401 -31.04 -3.30 2.74
CA ALA A 401 -32.02 -4.00 1.92
C ALA A 401 -33.41 -3.98 2.58
N LYS A 402 -33.50 -4.19 3.90
CA LYS A 402 -34.74 -4.09 4.69
C LYS A 402 -35.33 -2.68 4.61
N LYS A 403 -34.52 -1.65 4.83
CA LYS A 403 -34.95 -0.24 4.76
C LYS A 403 -35.47 0.13 3.38
N LYS A 404 -34.81 -0.32 2.30
CA LYS A 404 -35.30 -0.15 0.93
C LYS A 404 -36.62 -0.88 0.68
N GLN A 405 -36.79 -2.05 1.26
CA GLN A 405 -38.00 -2.84 1.15
C GLN A 405 -39.14 -2.26 2.00
N GLU A 406 -38.82 -1.69 3.17
CA GLU A 406 -39.74 -0.99 4.05
C GLU A 406 -40.21 0.34 3.45
N ASP A 407 -39.34 1.11 2.81
CA ASP A 407 -39.66 2.32 2.04
C ASP A 407 -40.56 2.01 0.82
N GLU A 408 -40.38 0.87 0.20
CA GLU A 408 -41.23 0.38 -0.90
C GLU A 408 -42.59 -0.14 -0.40
N ILE A 409 -42.62 -0.74 0.80
CA ILE A 409 -43.83 -1.23 1.49
C ILE A 409 -44.58 -0.07 2.17
N ALA A 410 -43.88 0.91 2.74
CA ALA A 410 -44.49 2.12 3.32
C ALA A 410 -45.19 2.99 2.26
N LYS A 411 -44.72 2.95 1.01
CA LYS A 411 -45.43 3.53 -0.15
C LYS A 411 -46.74 2.81 -0.48
N ASN A 412 -46.96 1.60 0.04
CA ASN A 412 -48.09 0.74 -0.32
C ASN A 412 -49.00 0.30 0.85
N ARG A 413 -48.71 0.68 2.09
CA ARG A 413 -49.58 0.31 3.24
C ARG A 413 -49.49 1.28 4.41
N GLU A 414 -50.58 1.99 4.72
CA GLU A 414 -50.98 2.35 6.07
C GLU A 414 -51.25 1.06 6.86
N ILE A 415 -50.38 0.64 7.79
CA ILE A 415 -50.68 -0.36 8.82
C ILE A 415 -49.85 -0.08 10.07
N GLU A 416 -50.57 0.36 11.10
CA GLU A 416 -50.21 0.26 12.52
C GLU A 416 -49.99 -1.20 12.95
N SER A 417 -48.98 -1.48 13.77
CA SER A 417 -48.90 -2.56 14.76
C SER A 417 -47.69 -3.50 14.84
N TYR A 418 -46.53 -3.21 14.23
CA TYR A 418 -45.36 -4.09 14.41
C TYR A 418 -44.07 -3.42 14.98
N GLN A 419 -44.15 -2.20 15.44
CA GLN A 419 -42.95 -1.42 15.86
C GLN A 419 -42.52 -1.59 17.32
N GLU A 420 -43.27 -2.25 18.19
CA GLU A 420 -42.99 -2.28 19.65
C GLU A 420 -41.92 -3.27 20.11
N THR A 421 -41.64 -4.35 19.40
CA THR A 421 -40.82 -5.45 19.94
C THR A 421 -39.34 -5.38 19.58
N GLU A 422 -38.96 -4.98 18.38
CA GLU A 422 -37.55 -4.82 17.96
C GLU A 422 -36.94 -3.51 18.49
N PHE A 423 -37.72 -2.45 18.51
CA PHE A 423 -37.36 -1.17 19.13
C PHE A 423 -37.05 -1.28 20.63
N SER A 424 -37.76 -2.12 21.34
CA SER A 424 -37.52 -2.33 22.76
C SER A 424 -36.19 -3.01 23.06
N GLN A 425 -35.77 -3.99 22.26
CA GLN A 425 -34.50 -4.71 22.46
C GLN A 425 -33.29 -3.83 22.19
N SER A 426 -33.28 -3.06 21.10
CA SER A 426 -32.22 -2.10 20.82
C SER A 426 -32.07 -1.03 21.89
N TYR A 427 -33.20 -0.55 22.43
CA TYR A 427 -33.21 0.40 23.53
C TYR A 427 -32.59 -0.19 24.81
N TYR A 428 -33.00 -1.41 25.22
CA TYR A 428 -32.42 -2.06 26.39
C TYR A 428 -30.93 -2.33 26.24
N ASN A 429 -30.49 -2.76 25.08
CA ASN A 429 -29.06 -2.97 24.78
C ASN A 429 -28.26 -1.66 24.86
N ALA A 430 -28.83 -0.52 24.43
CA ALA A 430 -28.21 0.78 24.57
C ALA A 430 -28.09 1.21 26.02
N ILE A 431 -29.16 1.09 26.80
CA ILE A 431 -29.16 1.44 28.24
C ILE A 431 -28.14 0.60 29.01
N GLU A 432 -28.11 -0.72 28.80
CA GLU A 432 -27.12 -1.62 29.42
C GLU A 432 -25.68 -1.20 29.04
N SER A 433 -25.46 -0.83 27.77
CA SER A 433 -24.18 -0.33 27.31
C SER A 433 -23.79 1.01 27.96
N ILE A 434 -24.75 1.94 28.10
CA ILE A 434 -24.56 3.24 28.76
C ILE A 434 -24.20 3.05 30.24
N GLU A 435 -24.91 2.21 30.94
CA GLU A 435 -24.64 1.91 32.36
C GLU A 435 -23.23 1.32 32.53
N TRP A 436 -22.83 0.41 31.63
CA TRP A 436 -21.51 -0.18 31.68
C TRP A 436 -20.42 0.87 31.39
N VAL A 437 -20.56 1.71 30.33
CA VAL A 437 -19.58 2.76 30.01
C VAL A 437 -19.49 3.80 31.12
N ASN A 438 -20.63 4.22 31.68
CA ASN A 438 -20.71 5.17 32.81
C ASN A 438 -19.96 4.65 34.04
N SER A 439 -19.90 3.33 34.24
CA SER A 439 -19.15 2.71 35.34
C SER A 439 -17.64 2.74 35.18
N LEU A 440 -17.12 3.06 34.00
CA LEU A 440 -15.69 3.05 33.71
C LEU A 440 -15.01 4.37 34.06
N ASP A 441 -15.68 5.51 33.77
CA ASP A 441 -15.05 6.83 33.82
C ASP A 441 -16.12 7.93 33.81
N ASP A 442 -16.09 8.82 34.81
CA ASP A 442 -17.03 9.95 34.89
C ASP A 442 -16.98 10.88 33.67
N SER A 443 -15.84 10.96 33.01
CA SER A 443 -15.67 11.77 31.76
C SER A 443 -16.51 11.24 30.61
N LEU A 444 -16.86 9.96 30.65
CA LEU A 444 -17.68 9.29 29.62
C LEU A 444 -19.17 9.31 29.96
N TYR A 445 -19.55 9.81 31.12
CA TYR A 445 -20.92 9.76 31.60
C TYR A 445 -21.93 10.31 30.60
N LEU A 446 -22.96 9.54 30.34
CA LEU A 446 -24.14 9.88 29.54
C LEU A 446 -25.41 9.63 30.35
N ASP A 447 -26.25 10.64 30.47
CA ASP A 447 -27.54 10.53 31.17
C ASP A 447 -28.54 9.71 30.35
N SER A 448 -29.13 8.68 30.94
CA SER A 448 -30.03 7.75 30.26
C SER A 448 -31.35 8.40 29.85
N ASP A 449 -31.83 9.41 30.61
CA ASP A 449 -33.08 10.12 30.30
C ASP A 449 -32.85 11.06 29.10
N LEU A 450 -31.71 11.76 29.07
CA LEU A 450 -31.31 12.55 27.92
C LEU A 450 -31.08 11.69 26.68
N TYR A 451 -30.41 10.53 26.83
CA TYR A 451 -30.30 9.57 25.76
C TYR A 451 -31.65 9.15 25.19
N THR A 452 -32.58 8.79 26.05
CA THR A 452 -33.95 8.38 25.67
C THR A 452 -34.67 9.47 24.90
N LYS A 453 -34.50 10.74 25.31
CA LYS A 453 -35.08 11.89 24.64
C LYS A 453 -34.53 12.13 23.22
N TYR A 454 -33.24 11.94 23.02
CA TYR A 454 -32.54 12.34 21.78
C TYR A 454 -32.10 11.17 20.88
N ARG A 455 -32.32 9.90 21.24
CA ARG A 455 -31.89 8.72 20.50
C ARG A 455 -32.45 8.63 19.06
N HIS A 456 -33.54 9.31 18.77
CA HIS A 456 -34.22 9.31 17.46
C HIS A 456 -33.81 10.47 16.57
N ILE A 457 -32.73 11.16 16.89
CA ILE A 457 -32.12 12.16 16.00
C ILE A 457 -31.63 11.48 14.74
N LYS A 458 -31.88 12.13 13.59
CA LYS A 458 -31.47 11.66 12.28
C LYS A 458 -30.17 12.29 11.82
N GLY A 459 -29.38 11.55 11.09
CA GLY A 459 -28.14 12.02 10.49
C GLY A 459 -27.54 11.02 9.51
N VAL A 460 -26.41 11.37 8.94
CA VAL A 460 -25.57 10.49 8.13
C VAL A 460 -24.23 10.31 8.81
N LEU A 461 -23.75 9.09 8.92
CA LEU A 461 -22.40 8.79 9.36
C LEU A 461 -21.61 8.23 8.17
N ILE A 462 -20.56 8.94 7.78
CA ILE A 462 -19.59 8.52 6.76
C ILE A 462 -18.33 8.05 7.49
N GLY A 463 -17.90 6.82 7.23
CA GLY A 463 -16.79 6.23 7.97
C GLY A 463 -15.87 5.34 7.17
N ASP A 464 -14.78 4.97 7.83
CA ASP A 464 -13.81 3.98 7.36
C ASP A 464 -14.01 2.60 8.05
N SER A 465 -12.97 1.79 8.15
CA SER A 465 -13.02 0.49 8.81
C SER A 465 -13.42 0.57 10.28
N MET A 466 -13.13 1.68 10.97
CA MET A 466 -13.54 1.91 12.36
C MET A 466 -15.07 1.96 12.49
N ALA A 467 -15.73 2.69 11.58
CA ALA A 467 -17.19 2.74 11.53
C ALA A 467 -17.79 1.38 11.15
N SER A 468 -17.23 0.69 10.14
CA SER A 468 -17.70 -0.65 9.75
C SER A 468 -17.64 -1.65 10.90
N MET A 469 -16.56 -1.66 11.66
CA MET A 469 -16.39 -2.58 12.79
C MET A 469 -17.29 -2.24 13.98
N SER A 470 -17.60 -0.96 14.16
CA SER A 470 -18.46 -0.47 15.24
C SER A 470 -19.94 -0.38 14.85
N TYR A 471 -20.30 -0.75 13.60
CA TYR A 471 -21.64 -0.53 13.04
C TYR A 471 -22.77 -0.97 13.95
N HIS A 472 -22.74 -2.21 14.44
CA HIS A 472 -23.82 -2.75 15.28
C HIS A 472 -24.04 -1.92 16.55
N THR A 473 -22.97 -1.47 17.19
CA THR A 473 -23.04 -0.64 18.39
C THR A 473 -23.47 0.80 18.06
N LEU A 474 -22.93 1.38 16.99
CA LEU A 474 -23.37 2.70 16.50
C LEU A 474 -24.86 2.72 16.19
N PHE A 475 -25.35 1.71 15.48
CA PHE A 475 -26.77 1.55 15.18
C PHE A 475 -27.62 1.38 16.46
N THR A 476 -27.13 0.65 17.45
CA THR A 476 -27.80 0.50 18.73
C THR A 476 -28.01 1.84 19.44
N TYR A 477 -26.99 2.73 19.39
CA TYR A 477 -27.10 4.07 20.00
C TYR A 477 -27.86 5.07 19.16
N MET A 478 -27.79 4.97 17.82
CA MET A 478 -28.33 5.93 16.85
C MET A 478 -29.15 5.22 15.76
N PRO A 479 -30.33 4.65 16.11
CA PRO A 479 -31.08 3.77 15.21
C PRO A 479 -31.61 4.47 13.95
N ASP A 480 -31.77 5.79 13.98
CA ASP A 480 -32.32 6.58 12.86
C ASP A 480 -31.24 7.23 11.98
N PHE A 481 -29.96 6.92 12.25
CA PHE A 481 -28.88 7.36 11.39
C PHE A 481 -28.78 6.47 10.14
N THR A 482 -28.34 7.09 9.06
CA THR A 482 -27.87 6.38 7.87
C THR A 482 -26.35 6.21 7.95
N PHE A 483 -25.88 4.98 7.82
CA PHE A 483 -24.46 4.64 7.92
C PHE A 483 -23.90 4.27 6.57
N ASP A 484 -22.78 4.88 6.18
CA ASP A 484 -22.02 4.57 4.98
C ASP A 484 -20.52 4.45 5.33
N SER A 485 -20.00 3.25 5.30
CA SER A 485 -18.61 2.97 5.67
C SER A 485 -17.92 2.06 4.66
N ASP A 486 -16.62 2.34 4.42
CA ASP A 486 -15.77 1.55 3.55
C ASP A 486 -14.37 1.43 4.19
N HIS A 487 -13.77 0.24 4.14
CA HIS A 487 -12.55 -0.13 4.90
C HIS A 487 -11.33 0.76 4.63
N SER A 488 -11.19 1.28 3.45
CA SER A 488 -10.03 2.08 3.04
C SER A 488 -10.39 3.53 2.71
N ARG A 489 -11.53 4.00 3.20
CA ARG A 489 -11.97 5.36 2.92
C ARG A 489 -11.08 6.37 3.62
N GLU A 490 -10.56 7.31 2.84
CA GLU A 490 -9.81 8.46 3.31
C GLU A 490 -10.72 9.69 3.47
N MET A 491 -10.27 10.73 4.18
CA MET A 491 -11.02 11.99 4.29
C MET A 491 -11.31 12.61 2.91
N ALA A 492 -10.38 12.49 1.97
CA ALA A 492 -10.56 12.95 0.58
C ALA A 492 -11.75 12.29 -0.16
N GLY A 493 -12.17 11.09 0.26
CA GLY A 493 -13.31 10.36 -0.29
C GLY A 493 -14.65 10.69 0.38
N ALA A 494 -14.66 11.52 1.41
CA ALA A 494 -15.87 11.82 2.19
C ALA A 494 -16.97 12.49 1.38
N LEU A 495 -16.63 13.42 0.49
CA LEU A 495 -17.60 14.08 -0.38
C LEU A 495 -18.28 13.10 -1.34
N GLU A 496 -17.52 12.20 -1.97
CA GLU A 496 -18.05 11.18 -2.87
C GLU A 496 -19.03 10.27 -2.13
N ALA A 497 -18.68 9.84 -0.92
CA ALA A 497 -19.53 9.02 -0.07
C ALA A 497 -20.78 9.75 0.41
N TYR A 498 -20.70 11.06 0.67
CA TYR A 498 -21.85 11.86 1.10
C TYR A 498 -22.78 12.27 -0.05
N THR A 499 -22.28 12.33 -1.29
CA THR A 499 -23.03 12.79 -2.48
C THR A 499 -24.42 12.11 -2.65
N PRO A 500 -24.60 10.79 -2.43
CA PRO A 500 -25.91 10.16 -2.55
C PRO A 500 -26.96 10.67 -1.56
N TYR A 501 -26.55 11.33 -0.47
CA TYR A 501 -27.40 11.76 0.64
C TYR A 501 -27.72 13.25 0.63
N MET A 502 -27.10 14.05 -0.27
CA MET A 502 -27.25 15.51 -0.30
C MET A 502 -28.70 16.00 -0.51
N ASP A 503 -29.45 15.28 -1.34
CA ASP A 503 -30.82 15.67 -1.72
C ASP A 503 -31.88 14.84 -0.97
N GLN A 504 -31.48 14.10 0.09
CA GLN A 504 -32.36 13.30 0.89
C GLN A 504 -32.62 13.97 2.26
N ASP A 505 -33.81 13.75 2.83
CA ASP A 505 -34.11 14.16 4.21
C ASP A 505 -33.44 13.18 5.20
N THR A 506 -32.16 13.39 5.45
CA THR A 506 -31.33 12.56 6.33
C THR A 506 -31.10 13.19 7.71
N GLY A 507 -31.87 14.23 8.09
CA GLY A 507 -31.76 14.91 9.39
C GLY A 507 -30.62 15.94 9.44
N ASP A 508 -30.31 16.41 10.66
CA ASP A 508 -29.48 17.62 10.88
C ASP A 508 -28.01 17.34 11.14
N TYR A 509 -27.60 16.09 11.17
CA TYR A 509 -26.23 15.70 11.53
C TYR A 509 -25.49 15.02 10.40
N LEU A 510 -24.19 15.35 10.28
CA LEU A 510 -23.21 14.61 9.50
C LEU A 510 -22.04 14.24 10.40
N ILE A 511 -21.77 12.96 10.55
CA ILE A 511 -20.63 12.44 11.32
C ILE A 511 -19.58 11.92 10.37
N LEU A 512 -18.34 12.41 10.52
CA LEU A 512 -17.18 11.92 9.78
C LEU A 512 -16.29 11.12 10.72
N LEU A 513 -16.40 9.80 10.65
CA LEU A 513 -15.56 8.85 11.39
C LEU A 513 -14.46 8.34 10.44
N LEU A 514 -13.55 9.26 10.07
CA LEU A 514 -12.50 9.11 9.06
C LEU A 514 -11.18 9.65 9.59
N GLY A 515 -10.07 9.18 9.01
CA GLY A 515 -8.73 9.68 9.29
C GLY A 515 -7.75 8.59 9.69
N THR A 516 -8.16 7.32 9.84
CA THR A 516 -7.23 6.22 10.04
C THR A 516 -6.48 5.89 8.75
N ASN A 517 -7.09 6.18 7.60
CA ASN A 517 -6.50 6.01 6.27
C ASN A 517 -6.20 7.39 5.66
N GLY A 518 -4.98 7.59 5.13
CA GLY A 518 -4.59 8.83 4.45
C GLY A 518 -4.47 10.08 5.36
N ASP A 519 -4.14 11.21 4.76
CA ASP A 519 -4.02 12.49 5.43
C ASP A 519 -5.40 13.14 5.66
N VAL A 520 -5.52 13.94 6.72
CA VAL A 520 -6.70 14.75 7.01
C VAL A 520 -6.40 16.20 6.64
N LEU A 521 -6.87 16.62 5.46
CA LEU A 521 -6.67 17.97 4.97
C LEU A 521 -7.93 18.81 5.20
N HIS A 522 -7.78 20.07 5.63
CA HIS A 522 -8.89 20.99 5.82
C HIS A 522 -9.71 21.19 4.53
N GLU A 523 -9.04 21.25 3.36
CA GLU A 523 -9.72 21.41 2.07
C GLU A 523 -10.67 20.25 1.73
N ASP A 524 -10.42 19.04 2.23
CA ASP A 524 -11.29 17.90 1.99
C ASP A 524 -12.50 17.93 2.91
N ILE A 525 -12.34 18.42 4.14
CA ILE A 525 -13.45 18.66 5.06
C ILE A 525 -14.29 19.83 4.56
N ASP A 526 -13.68 20.91 4.04
CA ASP A 526 -14.40 22.06 3.46
C ASP A 526 -15.35 21.62 2.34
N LYS A 527 -14.88 20.77 1.42
CA LYS A 527 -15.72 20.25 0.32
C LYS A 527 -16.98 19.54 0.82
N VAL A 528 -16.84 18.73 1.88
CA VAL A 528 -17.97 18.00 2.47
C VAL A 528 -18.86 18.95 3.25
N ARG A 529 -18.29 19.87 4.01
CA ARG A 529 -19.01 20.88 4.78
C ARG A 529 -19.85 21.79 3.87
N ASP A 530 -19.27 22.28 2.78
CA ASP A 530 -19.98 23.08 1.78
C ASP A 530 -21.16 22.32 1.15
N ALA A 531 -20.99 21.00 0.95
CA ALA A 531 -22.04 20.14 0.43
C ALA A 531 -23.12 19.81 1.47
N ALA A 532 -22.75 19.72 2.74
CA ALA A 532 -23.64 19.43 3.86
C ALA A 532 -24.48 20.64 4.28
N LYS A 533 -24.16 21.84 3.82
CA LYS A 533 -24.90 23.11 4.07
C LYS A 533 -25.08 23.37 5.57
N ASP A 534 -26.36 23.31 6.03
CA ASP A 534 -26.75 23.68 7.39
C ASP A 534 -26.63 22.52 8.42
N LYS A 535 -26.00 21.39 8.04
CA LYS A 535 -25.86 20.27 8.99
C LYS A 535 -24.78 20.56 10.02
N LYS A 536 -25.03 20.10 11.25
CA LYS A 536 -24.05 20.05 12.33
C LYS A 536 -23.08 18.90 12.06
N ILE A 537 -21.80 19.21 11.92
CA ILE A 537 -20.77 18.21 11.57
C ILE A 537 -20.05 17.76 12.82
N ILE A 538 -19.91 16.45 13.02
CA ILE A 538 -19.12 15.88 14.11
C ILE A 538 -17.92 15.15 13.50
N LEU A 539 -16.71 15.58 13.87
CA LEU A 539 -15.45 14.93 13.55
C LEU A 539 -14.99 14.09 14.74
N SER A 540 -14.46 12.90 14.48
CA SER A 540 -13.86 12.08 15.52
C SER A 540 -12.33 12.11 15.41
N THR A 541 -11.64 12.25 16.55
CA THR A 541 -10.21 11.97 16.62
C THR A 541 -9.93 10.49 16.43
N ILE A 542 -8.69 10.15 16.05
CA ILE A 542 -8.28 8.80 15.70
C ILE A 542 -7.16 8.27 16.60
N VAL A 543 -7.01 6.96 16.67
CA VAL A 543 -5.85 6.29 17.28
C VAL A 543 -5.10 5.50 16.20
N LEU A 544 -3.80 5.68 16.16
CA LEU A 544 -2.89 4.97 15.25
C LEU A 544 -1.67 4.46 16.01
N PRO A 545 -1.08 3.33 15.59
CA PRO A 545 0.16 2.82 16.19
C PRO A 545 1.39 3.68 15.87
N TYR A 546 1.24 4.72 15.04
CA TYR A 546 2.32 5.61 14.57
C TYR A 546 2.11 7.02 15.10
N LYS A 547 2.80 7.35 16.17
CA LYS A 547 2.63 8.58 16.92
C LYS A 547 2.70 9.87 16.09
N GLU A 548 3.61 9.98 15.13
CA GLU A 548 3.78 11.18 14.31
C GLU A 548 2.59 11.42 13.36
N SER A 549 2.10 10.37 12.72
CA SER A 549 0.91 10.44 11.86
C SER A 549 -0.35 10.69 12.67
N GLU A 550 -0.47 10.07 13.83
CA GLU A 550 -1.57 10.25 14.77
C GLU A 550 -1.66 11.69 15.28
N GLU A 551 -0.53 12.23 15.77
CA GLU A 551 -0.46 13.61 16.26
C GLU A 551 -0.81 14.62 15.17
N THR A 552 -0.27 14.44 13.95
CA THR A 552 -0.53 15.33 12.81
C THR A 552 -2.00 15.32 12.41
N ARG A 553 -2.60 14.14 12.26
CA ARG A 553 -3.99 14.00 11.84
C ARG A 553 -4.96 14.50 12.92
N ASN A 554 -4.73 14.15 14.18
CA ASN A 554 -5.53 14.65 15.29
C ASN A 554 -5.40 16.16 15.48
N ALA A 555 -4.23 16.75 15.26
CA ALA A 555 -4.06 18.20 15.27
C ALA A 555 -4.87 18.88 14.15
N SER A 556 -4.91 18.31 12.95
CA SER A 556 -5.72 18.79 11.85
C SER A 556 -7.22 18.72 12.17
N ILE A 557 -7.70 17.59 12.69
CA ILE A 557 -9.10 17.40 13.10
C ILE A 557 -9.51 18.43 14.17
N ARG A 558 -8.69 18.60 15.22
CA ARG A 558 -8.96 19.54 16.32
C ARG A 558 -8.97 20.98 15.84
N SER A 559 -7.93 21.38 15.09
CA SER A 559 -7.84 22.76 14.58
C SER A 559 -9.00 23.09 13.64
N TYR A 560 -9.47 22.15 12.85
CA TYR A 560 -10.63 22.36 11.99
C TYR A 560 -11.91 22.59 12.81
N ALA A 561 -12.15 21.78 13.83
CA ALA A 561 -13.31 21.95 14.70
C ALA A 561 -13.26 23.26 15.52
N GLU A 562 -12.06 23.73 15.90
CA GLU A 562 -11.89 25.01 16.61
C GLU A 562 -12.14 26.23 15.71
N LEU A 563 -11.99 26.10 14.40
CA LEU A 563 -12.17 27.20 13.44
C LEU A 563 -13.63 27.39 12.97
N HIS A 564 -14.52 26.44 13.24
CA HIS A 564 -15.87 26.42 12.67
C HIS A 564 -16.94 26.09 13.71
N ASP A 565 -17.85 27.04 13.93
CA ASP A 565 -18.91 26.94 14.96
C ASP A 565 -19.96 25.83 14.68
N ASP A 566 -20.07 25.34 13.45
CA ASP A 566 -20.95 24.26 13.02
C ASP A 566 -20.26 22.88 13.02
N VAL A 567 -18.98 22.83 13.44
CA VAL A 567 -18.17 21.59 13.51
C VAL A 567 -17.81 21.28 14.96
N TYR A 568 -18.11 20.08 15.38
CA TYR A 568 -17.95 19.61 16.76
C TYR A 568 -16.96 18.44 16.81
N LEU A 569 -16.31 18.26 17.95
CA LEU A 569 -15.31 17.22 18.15
C LEU A 569 -15.82 16.11 19.08
N SER A 570 -15.72 14.86 18.63
CA SER A 570 -15.82 13.66 19.45
C SER A 570 -14.39 13.15 19.72
N ASP A 571 -13.91 13.25 20.97
CA ASP A 571 -12.50 12.95 21.31
C ASP A 571 -12.27 11.48 21.62
N TRP A 572 -12.35 10.62 20.61
CA TRP A 572 -12.02 9.21 20.72
C TRP A 572 -10.57 8.98 21.18
N TYR A 573 -9.62 9.74 20.66
CA TYR A 573 -8.21 9.66 21.08
C TYR A 573 -8.03 9.87 22.57
N GLY A 574 -8.63 10.94 23.11
CA GLY A 574 -8.56 11.24 24.54
C GLY A 574 -9.14 10.12 25.43
N ALA A 575 -10.22 9.49 24.96
CA ALA A 575 -10.89 8.42 25.72
C ALA A 575 -10.20 7.05 25.63
N SER A 576 -9.35 6.80 24.61
CA SER A 576 -8.91 5.43 24.30
C SER A 576 -7.41 5.22 24.20
N LYS A 577 -6.59 6.27 24.02
CA LYS A 577 -5.14 6.17 23.78
C LYS A 577 -4.35 5.37 24.83
N ASP A 578 -4.78 5.41 26.09
CA ASP A 578 -4.12 4.75 27.21
C ASP A 578 -4.81 3.43 27.60
N ARG A 579 -5.74 2.93 26.78
CA ARG A 579 -6.58 1.76 27.03
C ARG A 579 -6.41 0.71 25.92
N PRO A 580 -5.29 -0.01 25.89
CA PRO A 580 -5.00 -0.98 24.84
C PRO A 580 -6.03 -2.12 24.74
N GLU A 581 -6.74 -2.43 25.84
CA GLU A 581 -7.80 -3.44 25.90
C GLU A 581 -9.05 -3.10 25.08
N LEU A 582 -9.15 -1.89 24.55
CA LEU A 582 -10.23 -1.44 23.68
C LEU A 582 -10.01 -1.80 22.22
N PHE A 583 -8.80 -2.20 21.86
CA PHE A 583 -8.39 -2.44 20.49
C PHE A 583 -8.01 -3.90 20.25
N PHE A 584 -8.08 -4.32 19.01
CA PHE A 584 -7.40 -5.53 18.55
C PHE A 584 -5.87 -5.33 18.55
N ASP A 585 -5.11 -6.37 18.27
CA ASP A 585 -3.63 -6.36 18.25
C ASP A 585 -3.02 -5.30 17.33
N ASP A 586 -3.75 -4.88 16.29
CA ASP A 586 -3.32 -3.84 15.36
C ASP A 586 -3.33 -2.42 15.97
N LYS A 587 -3.93 -2.26 17.15
CA LYS A 587 -4.04 -0.98 17.89
C LYS A 587 -4.75 0.14 17.11
N ILE A 588 -5.53 -0.22 16.11
CA ILE A 588 -6.35 0.68 15.29
C ILE A 588 -7.82 0.33 15.47
N HIS A 589 -8.16 -0.93 15.19
CA HIS A 589 -9.53 -1.38 15.17
C HIS A 589 -10.03 -1.71 16.59
N THR A 590 -11.24 -1.25 16.87
CA THR A 590 -11.87 -1.45 18.18
C THR A 590 -12.50 -2.83 18.31
N GLY A 591 -12.32 -3.46 19.46
CA GLY A 591 -13.17 -4.54 19.90
C GLY A 591 -14.54 -4.03 20.37
N GLU A 592 -15.43 -4.93 20.82
CA GLU A 592 -16.78 -4.60 21.29
C GLU A 592 -16.80 -3.50 22.38
N ARG A 593 -15.86 -3.55 23.32
CA ARG A 593 -15.73 -2.56 24.39
C ARG A 593 -15.39 -1.17 23.85
N GLY A 594 -14.45 -1.10 22.91
CA GLY A 594 -14.07 0.15 22.27
C GLY A 594 -15.20 0.73 21.44
N ALA A 595 -15.95 -0.10 20.71
CA ALA A 595 -17.12 0.33 19.96
C ALA A 595 -18.20 0.94 20.84
N LYS A 596 -18.47 0.38 22.03
CA LYS A 596 -19.43 0.93 23.02
C LYS A 596 -19.03 2.33 23.48
N ILE A 597 -17.76 2.52 23.86
CA ILE A 597 -17.25 3.83 24.29
C ILE A 597 -17.31 4.86 23.17
N MET A 598 -16.89 4.49 21.96
CA MET A 598 -16.91 5.38 20.80
C MET A 598 -18.33 5.82 20.43
N SER A 599 -19.29 4.89 20.43
CA SER A 599 -20.70 5.18 20.15
C SER A 599 -21.29 6.11 21.21
N GLN A 600 -20.96 5.89 22.49
CA GLN A 600 -21.40 6.76 23.58
C GLN A 600 -20.81 8.17 23.48
N LEU A 601 -19.54 8.32 23.11
CA LEU A 601 -18.92 9.64 22.92
C LEU A 601 -19.60 10.44 21.81
N ILE A 602 -19.94 9.79 20.71
CA ILE A 602 -20.64 10.43 19.59
C ILE A 602 -22.03 10.85 20.04
N MET A 603 -22.79 9.96 20.67
CA MET A 603 -24.15 10.28 21.16
C MET A 603 -24.13 11.35 22.25
N LYS A 604 -23.17 11.31 23.17
CA LYS A 604 -22.95 12.36 24.16
C LYS A 604 -22.71 13.70 23.50
N LYS A 605 -21.89 13.77 22.44
CA LYS A 605 -21.65 15.01 21.71
C LYS A 605 -22.92 15.55 21.05
N ILE A 606 -23.74 14.70 20.44
CA ILE A 606 -25.04 15.09 19.89
C ILE A 606 -25.93 15.69 20.99
N ILE A 607 -26.02 15.04 22.16
CA ILE A 607 -26.85 15.54 23.29
C ILE A 607 -26.30 16.87 23.82
N GLU A 608 -24.99 17.02 23.96
CA GLU A 608 -24.36 18.28 24.34
C GLU A 608 -24.76 19.43 23.40
N ILE A 609 -24.73 19.18 22.09
CA ILE A 609 -25.16 20.15 21.08
C ILE A 609 -26.64 20.51 21.24
N GLU A 610 -27.52 19.52 21.40
CA GLU A 610 -28.97 19.73 21.52
C GLU A 610 -29.40 20.39 22.86
N THR A 611 -28.59 20.26 23.89
CA THR A 611 -28.86 20.88 25.19
C THR A 611 -28.20 22.22 25.41
N SER A 612 -27.28 22.62 24.51
CA SER A 612 -26.59 23.91 24.56
C SER A 612 -27.41 25.07 23.92
N TYR A 613 -28.50 24.75 23.28
CA TYR A 613 -29.48 25.66 22.71
C TYR A 613 -30.77 25.63 23.53
#